data_4803d97d13935d817497e1b16118c7bd
#
_entry.id   4803d97d13935d817497e1b16118c7bd
#
_cell.length_a   1.000
_cell.length_b   1.000
_cell.length_c   1.000
_cell.angle_alpha   90.00
_cell.angle_beta   90.00
_cell.angle_gamma   90.00
#
_symmetry.space_group_name_H-M   'P 1'
#
loop_
_entity.id
_entity.type
_entity.pdbx_description
1 polymer ?
#
loop_
_entity_poly.entity_id
_entity_poly.type
_entity_poly.pdbx_seq_one_letter_code
_entity_poly.pdbx_strand_id
1 'polypeptide(L)'
;MVHPSAVIFPNVILGDNVYIGAGCIIGAPAEHKAFWDEPTDYKVVIGDNTIITGNVTIDAGTVRDTVIGSNCFIMKSVHVGHDALISDNVTLSPHAIIGGHCEIGEGVNFGMGSIIHQRAKVPKGCMIGMGAVITKNTDMWENGVFVGNPAYFLRANKK
;
A
#
# COMPACT_ATOMS: atom_id res chain seq x y z
N MET A 1 -10.47 -9.09 13.11
CA MET A 1 -11.10 -10.33 12.56
C MET A 1 -10.33 -10.77 11.31
N VAL A 2 -9.90 -12.03 11.23
CA VAL A 2 -9.18 -12.58 10.05
C VAL A 2 -10.04 -13.67 9.43
N HIS A 3 -10.28 -13.61 8.12
CA HIS A 3 -11.04 -14.62 7.39
C HIS A 3 -10.25 -15.94 7.32
N PRO A 4 -10.89 -17.13 7.49
CA PRO A 4 -10.18 -18.41 7.53
C PRO A 4 -9.36 -18.77 6.27
N SER A 5 -9.67 -18.18 5.13
CA SER A 5 -8.91 -18.37 3.88
C SER A 5 -7.77 -17.38 3.67
N ALA A 6 -7.54 -16.45 4.59
CA ALA A 6 -6.38 -15.57 4.53
C ALA A 6 -5.12 -16.31 5.02
N VAL A 7 -3.99 -16.06 4.38
CA VAL A 7 -2.68 -16.56 4.78
C VAL A 7 -1.92 -15.44 5.45
N ILE A 8 -1.66 -15.59 6.74
CA ILE A 8 -0.90 -14.63 7.54
C ILE A 8 0.42 -15.27 7.95
N PHE A 9 1.52 -14.69 7.53
CA PHE A 9 2.85 -15.18 7.87
C PHE A 9 3.21 -14.85 9.33
N PRO A 10 4.14 -15.60 9.96
CA PRO A 10 4.50 -15.41 11.36
C PRO A 10 5.10 -14.02 11.70
N ASN A 11 5.65 -13.33 10.71
CA ASN A 11 6.25 -12.00 10.83
C ASN A 11 5.24 -10.85 10.74
N VAL A 12 3.93 -11.11 10.82
CA VAL A 12 2.89 -10.08 10.73
C VAL A 12 2.45 -9.65 12.12
N ILE A 13 2.39 -8.33 12.36
CA ILE A 13 1.84 -7.71 13.55
C ILE A 13 0.57 -6.98 13.16
N LEU A 14 -0.54 -7.31 13.81
CA LEU A 14 -1.83 -6.67 13.62
C LEU A 14 -2.18 -5.82 14.84
N GLY A 15 -2.60 -4.59 14.60
CA GLY A 15 -3.19 -3.72 15.61
C GLY A 15 -4.61 -4.14 16.02
N ASP A 16 -5.25 -3.30 16.82
CA ASP A 16 -6.60 -3.53 17.31
C ASP A 16 -7.64 -3.36 16.20
N ASN A 17 -8.70 -4.19 16.25
CA ASN A 17 -9.85 -4.14 15.33
C ASN A 17 -9.50 -4.26 13.83
N VAL A 18 -8.36 -4.81 13.47
CA VAL A 18 -8.01 -5.06 12.06
C VAL A 18 -8.93 -6.12 11.48
N TYR A 19 -9.44 -5.86 10.26
CA TYR A 19 -10.19 -6.81 9.45
C TYR A 19 -9.38 -7.27 8.25
N ILE A 20 -9.23 -8.58 8.04
CA ILE A 20 -8.59 -9.17 6.87
C ILE A 20 -9.54 -10.15 6.21
N GLY A 21 -9.94 -9.84 4.99
CA GLY A 21 -10.91 -10.60 4.21
C GLY A 21 -10.33 -11.82 3.50
N ALA A 22 -11.18 -12.48 2.73
CA ALA A 22 -10.86 -13.75 2.08
C ALA A 22 -9.73 -13.63 1.06
N GLY A 23 -8.87 -14.65 1.00
CA GLY A 23 -7.83 -14.80 -0.02
C GLY A 23 -6.66 -13.82 0.10
N CYS A 24 -6.56 -13.05 1.20
CA CYS A 24 -5.40 -12.19 1.43
C CYS A 24 -4.16 -13.02 1.76
N ILE A 25 -2.98 -12.54 1.31
CA ILE A 25 -1.67 -13.10 1.64
C ILE A 25 -0.83 -11.96 2.23
N ILE A 26 -0.53 -12.03 3.52
CA ILE A 26 0.12 -10.97 4.25
C ILE A 26 1.43 -11.48 4.87
N GLY A 27 2.54 -10.80 4.57
CA GLY A 27 3.85 -11.09 5.12
C GLY A 27 4.65 -12.13 4.30
N ALA A 28 4.23 -12.43 3.08
CA ALA A 28 5.01 -13.26 2.17
C ALA A 28 6.40 -12.67 1.90
N PRO A 29 7.41 -13.49 1.55
CA PRO A 29 8.71 -13.00 1.13
C PRO A 29 8.59 -11.98 0.00
N ALA A 30 9.50 -10.99 0.01
CA ALA A 30 9.52 -9.96 -1.02
C ALA A 30 9.70 -10.56 -2.42
N GLU A 31 8.91 -10.13 -3.38
CA GLU A 31 9.09 -10.48 -4.80
C GLU A 31 10.28 -9.72 -5.40
N HIS A 32 11.47 -10.00 -4.88
CA HIS A 32 12.71 -9.35 -5.30
C HIS A 32 13.78 -10.39 -5.59
N LYS A 33 14.33 -10.41 -6.79
CA LYS A 33 15.26 -11.45 -7.28
C LYS A 33 16.45 -11.71 -6.35
N ALA A 34 16.97 -10.69 -5.66
CA ALA A 34 18.11 -10.83 -4.75
C ALA A 34 17.70 -11.31 -3.34
N PHE A 35 16.42 -11.30 -3.00
CA PHE A 35 15.88 -11.64 -1.68
C PHE A 35 14.83 -12.75 -1.74
N TRP A 36 14.64 -13.34 -2.92
CA TRP A 36 13.71 -14.43 -3.08
C TRP A 36 14.18 -15.62 -2.25
N ASP A 37 13.28 -16.14 -1.41
CA ASP A 37 13.54 -17.27 -0.52
C ASP A 37 14.60 -17.04 0.58
N GLU A 38 15.03 -15.78 0.77
CA GLU A 38 15.90 -15.43 1.88
C GLU A 38 15.08 -15.14 3.15
N PRO A 39 15.45 -15.70 4.30
CA PRO A 39 14.82 -15.36 5.58
C PRO A 39 14.96 -13.85 5.85
N THR A 40 13.89 -13.23 6.32
CA THR A 40 13.92 -11.84 6.76
C THR A 40 13.44 -11.70 8.19
N ASP A 41 14.10 -10.85 8.98
CA ASP A 41 13.65 -10.45 10.32
C ASP A 41 12.64 -9.27 10.25
N TYR A 42 12.47 -8.67 9.09
CA TYR A 42 11.55 -7.56 8.89
C TYR A 42 10.09 -8.04 8.81
N LYS A 43 9.22 -7.19 9.28
CA LYS A 43 7.81 -7.49 9.54
C LYS A 43 6.89 -6.83 8.52
N VAL A 44 5.63 -7.24 8.58
CA VAL A 44 4.50 -6.43 8.13
C VAL A 44 3.76 -5.95 9.38
N VAL A 45 3.62 -4.64 9.53
CA VAL A 45 2.90 -4.03 10.64
C VAL A 45 1.64 -3.35 10.10
N ILE A 46 0.48 -3.68 10.65
CA ILE A 46 -0.80 -3.10 10.24
C ILE A 46 -1.43 -2.42 11.45
N GLY A 47 -1.68 -1.13 11.33
CA GLY A 47 -2.24 -0.29 12.38
C GLY A 47 -3.73 -0.55 12.64
N ASP A 48 -4.20 0.03 13.74
CA ASP A 48 -5.55 -0.19 14.28
C ASP A 48 -6.66 0.20 13.31
N ASN A 49 -7.80 -0.49 13.42
CA ASN A 49 -9.04 -0.23 12.68
C ASN A 49 -8.86 -0.28 11.14
N THR A 50 -7.77 -0.85 10.64
CA THR A 50 -7.53 -0.99 9.19
C THR A 50 -8.34 -2.15 8.63
N ILE A 51 -8.97 -1.92 7.47
CA ILE A 51 -9.83 -2.88 6.77
C ILE A 51 -9.16 -3.29 5.46
N ILE A 52 -8.94 -4.60 5.29
CA ILE A 52 -8.40 -5.23 4.08
C ILE A 52 -9.45 -6.20 3.53
N THR A 53 -10.06 -5.86 2.38
CA THR A 53 -11.34 -6.51 2.00
C THR A 53 -11.21 -7.87 1.33
N GLY A 54 -10.11 -8.17 0.63
CA GLY A 54 -9.91 -9.52 0.06
C GLY A 54 -8.96 -9.57 -1.12
N ASN A 55 -8.33 -10.73 -1.32
CA ASN A 55 -7.33 -11.00 -2.37
C ASN A 55 -6.20 -9.95 -2.41
N VAL A 56 -5.87 -9.37 -1.27
CA VAL A 56 -4.78 -8.39 -1.12
C VAL A 56 -3.49 -9.12 -0.82
N THR A 57 -2.38 -8.67 -1.40
CA THR A 57 -1.05 -9.17 -1.10
C THR A 57 -0.20 -8.05 -0.50
N ILE A 58 0.51 -8.34 0.60
CA ILE A 58 1.45 -7.41 1.25
C ILE A 58 2.73 -8.18 1.54
N ASP A 59 3.84 -7.76 0.94
CA ASP A 59 5.12 -8.40 1.12
C ASP A 59 5.83 -7.94 2.40
N ALA A 60 6.58 -8.83 3.00
CA ALA A 60 7.50 -8.51 4.09
C ALA A 60 8.64 -7.60 3.62
N GLY A 61 9.25 -6.90 4.56
CA GLY A 61 10.38 -6.03 4.28
C GLY A 61 11.68 -6.79 3.96
N THR A 62 12.61 -6.09 3.33
CA THR A 62 13.96 -6.59 3.03
C THR A 62 15.05 -5.79 3.76
N VAL A 63 14.80 -4.52 4.05
CA VAL A 63 15.73 -3.62 4.75
C VAL A 63 15.04 -2.80 5.84
N ARG A 64 13.72 -2.83 5.89
CA ARG A 64 12.88 -2.24 6.93
C ARG A 64 11.53 -2.94 6.94
N ASP A 65 10.73 -2.73 7.98
CA ASP A 65 9.36 -3.26 8.01
C ASP A 65 8.50 -2.64 6.91
N THR A 66 7.60 -3.44 6.34
CA THR A 66 6.48 -2.92 5.54
C THR A 66 5.38 -2.49 6.50
N VAL A 67 4.96 -1.23 6.43
CA VAL A 67 4.03 -0.64 7.40
C VAL A 67 2.77 -0.13 6.70
N ILE A 68 1.62 -0.53 7.22
CA ILE A 68 0.31 0.03 6.91
C ILE A 68 -0.18 0.74 8.18
N GLY A 69 -0.51 2.01 8.08
CA GLY A 69 -1.03 2.80 9.19
C GLY A 69 -2.42 2.38 9.66
N SER A 70 -2.96 3.17 10.58
CA SER A 70 -4.28 2.99 11.16
C SER A 70 -5.39 3.57 10.28
N ASN A 71 -6.61 3.06 10.45
CA ASN A 71 -7.81 3.54 9.74
C ASN A 71 -7.69 3.51 8.21
N CYS A 72 -6.86 2.64 7.66
CA CYS A 72 -6.72 2.45 6.23
C CYS A 72 -7.85 1.58 5.66
N PHE A 73 -8.21 1.83 4.41
CA PHE A 73 -9.18 1.01 3.68
C PHE A 73 -8.54 0.45 2.41
N ILE A 74 -8.20 -0.83 2.42
CA ILE A 74 -7.48 -1.52 1.35
C ILE A 74 -8.43 -2.49 0.66
N MET A 75 -8.75 -2.18 -0.59
CA MET A 75 -9.76 -2.90 -1.33
C MET A 75 -9.18 -4.09 -2.12
N LYS A 76 -10.07 -4.83 -2.77
CA LYS A 76 -9.76 -6.09 -3.43
C LYS A 76 -8.62 -5.99 -4.44
N SER A 77 -7.75 -7.01 -4.40
CA SER A 77 -6.66 -7.20 -5.36
C SER A 77 -5.63 -6.06 -5.39
N VAL A 78 -5.49 -5.33 -4.28
CA VAL A 78 -4.39 -4.42 -4.07
C VAL A 78 -3.11 -5.22 -3.80
N HIS A 79 -1.99 -4.74 -4.34
CA HIS A 79 -0.66 -5.23 -3.97
C HIS A 79 0.13 -4.12 -3.27
N VAL A 80 0.80 -4.46 -2.17
CA VAL A 80 1.76 -3.60 -1.47
C VAL A 80 3.10 -4.32 -1.41
N GLY A 81 4.08 -3.79 -2.13
CA GLY A 81 5.43 -4.33 -2.18
C GLY A 81 6.22 -4.09 -0.89
N HIS A 82 7.30 -4.82 -0.76
CA HIS A 82 8.20 -4.82 0.39
C HIS A 82 8.72 -3.43 0.77
N ASP A 83 9.00 -3.21 2.05
CA ASP A 83 9.58 -1.95 2.56
C ASP A 83 8.70 -0.69 2.33
N ALA A 84 7.44 -0.85 1.91
CA ALA A 84 6.53 0.27 1.75
C ALA A 84 6.09 0.84 3.10
N LEU A 85 5.99 2.18 3.18
CA LEU A 85 5.45 2.89 4.33
C LEU A 85 4.16 3.59 3.92
N ILE A 86 3.04 3.13 4.42
CA ILE A 86 1.71 3.72 4.18
C ILE A 86 1.24 4.33 5.49
N SER A 87 1.01 5.65 5.48
CA SER A 87 0.53 6.39 6.65
C SER A 87 -0.95 6.11 6.95
N ASP A 88 -1.47 6.75 7.99
CA ASP A 88 -2.85 6.59 8.43
C ASP A 88 -3.88 7.13 7.43
N ASN A 89 -5.11 6.67 7.53
CA ASN A 89 -6.26 7.16 6.76
C ASN A 89 -6.12 7.04 5.23
N VAL A 90 -5.27 6.14 4.75
CA VAL A 90 -5.07 5.91 3.30
C VAL A 90 -6.14 4.98 2.75
N THR A 91 -6.65 5.30 1.56
CA THR A 91 -7.55 4.43 0.79
C THR A 91 -6.86 3.92 -0.46
N LEU A 92 -6.79 2.61 -0.63
CA LEU A 92 -6.32 1.94 -1.84
C LEU A 92 -7.51 1.27 -2.53
N SER A 93 -7.96 1.84 -3.65
CA SER A 93 -9.06 1.27 -4.44
C SER A 93 -8.66 -0.03 -5.15
N PRO A 94 -9.62 -0.82 -5.65
CA PRO A 94 -9.32 -2.12 -6.24
C PRO A 94 -8.23 -2.08 -7.31
N HIS A 95 -7.35 -3.08 -7.29
CA HIS A 95 -6.23 -3.23 -8.21
C HIS A 95 -5.18 -2.09 -8.17
N ALA A 96 -5.15 -1.27 -7.13
CA ALA A 96 -4.03 -0.35 -6.94
C ALA A 96 -2.75 -1.14 -6.59
N ILE A 97 -1.61 -0.71 -7.14
CA ILE A 97 -0.32 -1.36 -6.94
C ILE A 97 0.65 -0.35 -6.35
N ILE A 98 1.18 -0.66 -5.17
CA ILE A 98 2.21 0.11 -4.50
C ILE A 98 3.53 -0.66 -4.59
N GLY A 99 4.47 -0.14 -5.35
CA GLY A 99 5.79 -0.75 -5.50
C GLY A 99 6.63 -0.70 -4.22
N GLY A 100 7.70 -1.49 -4.18
CA GLY A 100 8.58 -1.57 -3.03
C GLY A 100 9.20 -0.22 -2.63
N HIS A 101 9.45 -0.03 -1.33
CA HIS A 101 10.05 1.19 -0.75
C HIS A 101 9.26 2.49 -0.98
N CYS A 102 8.01 2.45 -1.41
CA CYS A 102 7.18 3.64 -1.53
C CYS A 102 6.89 4.26 -0.16
N GLU A 103 6.72 5.58 -0.14
CA GLU A 103 6.30 6.32 1.05
C GLU A 103 5.00 7.07 0.72
N ILE A 104 3.92 6.69 1.38
CA ILE A 104 2.58 7.22 1.12
C ILE A 104 2.13 8.05 2.32
N GLY A 105 1.88 9.33 2.09
CA GLY A 105 1.44 10.28 3.10
C GLY A 105 0.01 10.03 3.58
N GLU A 106 -0.32 10.62 4.72
CA GLU A 106 -1.62 10.50 5.37
C GLU A 106 -2.78 10.94 4.47
N GLY A 107 -3.88 10.21 4.53
CA GLY A 107 -5.14 10.56 3.88
C GLY A 107 -5.10 10.55 2.35
N VAL A 108 -4.10 9.93 1.74
CA VAL A 108 -4.04 9.74 0.29
C VAL A 108 -5.12 8.77 -0.16
N ASN A 109 -5.75 9.08 -1.29
CA ASN A 109 -6.77 8.23 -1.92
C ASN A 109 -6.31 7.82 -3.31
N PHE A 110 -6.21 6.51 -3.53
CA PHE A 110 -5.81 5.92 -4.80
C PHE A 110 -7.02 5.42 -5.57
N GLY A 111 -7.18 5.87 -6.80
CA GLY A 111 -8.18 5.38 -7.74
C GLY A 111 -7.87 3.96 -8.23
N MET A 112 -8.90 3.29 -8.75
CA MET A 112 -8.81 1.91 -9.24
C MET A 112 -7.70 1.76 -10.29
N GLY A 113 -6.89 0.70 -10.17
CA GLY A 113 -5.83 0.38 -11.11
C GLY A 113 -4.69 1.38 -11.17
N SER A 114 -4.56 2.29 -10.19
CA SER A 114 -3.39 3.18 -10.12
C SER A 114 -2.12 2.40 -9.77
N ILE A 115 -0.98 2.83 -10.31
CA ILE A 115 0.31 2.16 -10.15
C ILE A 115 1.34 3.15 -9.62
N ILE A 116 1.99 2.79 -8.54
CA ILE A 116 3.03 3.60 -7.91
C ILE A 116 4.37 2.86 -8.06
N HIS A 117 5.26 3.44 -8.84
CA HIS A 117 6.58 2.87 -9.09
C HIS A 117 7.38 2.80 -7.79
N GLN A 118 8.18 1.75 -7.66
CA GLN A 118 9.05 1.58 -6.49
C GLN A 118 9.82 2.86 -6.14
N ARG A 119 9.99 3.12 -4.82
CA ARG A 119 10.69 4.28 -4.27
C ARG A 119 10.03 5.64 -4.55
N ALA A 120 8.83 5.67 -5.08
CA ALA A 120 8.09 6.92 -5.23
C ALA A 120 7.53 7.39 -3.89
N LYS A 121 7.39 8.72 -3.75
CA LYS A 121 6.79 9.36 -2.58
C LYS A 121 5.52 10.08 -2.99
N VAL A 122 4.43 9.81 -2.29
CA VAL A 122 3.15 10.47 -2.50
C VAL A 122 2.83 11.32 -1.27
N PRO A 123 2.82 12.66 -1.39
CA PRO A 123 2.54 13.56 -0.29
C PRO A 123 1.13 13.39 0.29
N LYS A 124 0.93 13.85 1.53
CA LYS A 124 -0.36 13.75 2.22
C LYS A 124 -1.51 14.39 1.45
N GLY A 125 -2.70 13.87 1.64
CA GLY A 125 -3.95 14.42 1.12
C GLY A 125 -4.09 14.39 -0.39
N CYS A 126 -3.18 13.75 -1.12
CA CYS A 126 -3.28 13.61 -2.57
C CYS A 126 -4.43 12.68 -2.98
N MET A 127 -4.98 12.93 -4.16
CA MET A 127 -5.87 12.03 -4.90
C MET A 127 -5.16 11.55 -6.16
N ILE A 128 -5.00 10.25 -6.29
CA ILE A 128 -4.43 9.61 -7.47
C ILE A 128 -5.58 9.06 -8.31
N GLY A 129 -5.68 9.53 -9.55
CA GLY A 129 -6.77 9.14 -10.45
C GLY A 129 -6.71 7.66 -10.86
N MET A 130 -7.84 7.15 -11.34
CA MET A 130 -7.92 5.78 -11.87
C MET A 130 -6.90 5.57 -13.01
N GLY A 131 -6.18 4.45 -12.97
CA GLY A 131 -5.17 4.10 -13.98
C GLY A 131 -3.96 5.03 -14.05
N ALA A 132 -3.81 5.97 -13.12
CA ALA A 132 -2.65 6.85 -13.10
C ALA A 132 -1.37 6.11 -12.72
N VAL A 133 -0.25 6.50 -13.31
CA VAL A 133 1.07 5.91 -13.04
C VAL A 133 1.99 6.97 -12.45
N ILE A 134 2.24 6.85 -11.15
CA ILE A 134 3.20 7.71 -10.42
C ILE A 134 4.58 7.08 -10.50
N THR A 135 5.55 7.85 -10.95
CA THR A 135 6.96 7.46 -10.97
C THR A 135 7.76 8.17 -9.89
N LYS A 136 8.96 7.71 -9.60
CA LYS A 136 9.88 8.39 -8.67
C LYS A 136 10.25 9.82 -9.10
N ASN A 137 10.04 10.17 -10.37
CA ASN A 137 10.34 11.49 -10.95
C ASN A 137 9.07 12.34 -11.14
N THR A 138 7.90 11.87 -10.70
CA THR A 138 6.68 12.67 -10.75
C THR A 138 6.76 13.77 -9.69
N ASP A 139 6.75 15.03 -10.11
CA ASP A 139 6.69 16.16 -9.18
C ASP A 139 5.34 16.20 -8.49
N MET A 140 5.34 16.03 -7.17
CA MET A 140 4.14 15.96 -6.36
C MET A 140 4.20 16.88 -5.15
N TRP A 141 3.06 17.43 -4.78
CA TRP A 141 2.89 18.22 -3.56
C TRP A 141 1.59 17.89 -2.86
N GLU A 142 1.50 18.25 -1.61
CA GLU A 142 0.36 17.94 -0.76
C GLU A 142 -0.97 18.42 -1.35
N ASN A 143 -2.02 17.65 -1.11
CA ASN A 143 -3.40 17.96 -1.52
C ASN A 143 -3.56 18.20 -3.04
N GLY A 144 -2.71 17.58 -3.86
CA GLY A 144 -2.86 17.59 -5.31
C GLY A 144 -3.72 16.43 -5.82
N VAL A 145 -4.35 16.63 -6.98
CA VAL A 145 -4.97 15.55 -7.78
C VAL A 145 -4.07 15.26 -8.97
N PHE A 146 -3.59 14.03 -9.08
CA PHE A 146 -2.68 13.56 -10.11
C PHE A 146 -3.33 12.49 -10.96
N VAL A 147 -3.25 12.63 -12.29
CA VAL A 147 -3.92 11.73 -13.24
C VAL A 147 -3.02 11.42 -14.42
N GLY A 148 -3.32 10.34 -15.13
CA GLY A 148 -2.66 10.00 -16.39
C GLY A 148 -1.49 9.01 -16.25
N ASN A 149 -0.90 8.63 -17.39
CA ASN A 149 0.25 7.76 -17.49
C ASN A 149 1.23 8.31 -18.56
N PRO A 150 2.40 8.88 -18.16
CA PRO A 150 2.78 9.16 -16.78
C PRO A 150 1.87 10.21 -16.12
N ALA A 151 1.77 10.16 -14.79
CA ALA A 151 0.88 11.06 -14.07
C ALA A 151 1.37 12.52 -14.06
N TYR A 152 0.43 13.43 -14.11
CA TYR A 152 0.64 14.86 -14.00
C TYR A 152 -0.40 15.49 -13.05
N PHE A 153 -0.09 16.68 -12.56
CA PHE A 153 -1.00 17.44 -11.72
C PHE A 153 -2.22 17.94 -12.52
N LEU A 154 -3.41 17.66 -12.03
CA LEU A 154 -4.66 18.11 -12.64
C LEU A 154 -5.21 19.36 -11.94
N ARG A 155 -5.31 19.33 -10.61
CA ARG A 155 -5.88 20.39 -9.78
C ARG A 155 -5.62 20.13 -8.29
N ALA A 156 -5.91 21.13 -7.46
CA ALA A 156 -5.94 20.91 -6.01
C ALA A 156 -7.08 19.93 -5.63
N ASN A 157 -6.82 19.10 -4.63
CA ASN A 157 -7.80 18.20 -4.04
C ASN A 157 -8.69 19.03 -3.09
N LYS A 158 -9.94 19.21 -3.46
CA LYS A 158 -10.94 19.84 -2.61
C LYS A 158 -11.62 18.74 -1.79
N LYS A 159 -11.19 18.62 -0.55
CA LYS A 159 -11.86 17.77 0.46
C LYS A 159 -12.95 18.56 1.12
#